data_f3ea5158a6ad409bcb2b5aca0d9d8ebf
#
_entry.id   f3ea5158a6ad409bcb2b5aca0d9d8ebf
#
_cell.length_a   1.000
_cell.length_b   1.000
_cell.length_c   1.000
_cell.angle_alpha   90.00
_cell.angle_beta   90.00
_cell.angle_gamma   90.00
#
_symmetry.space_group_name_H-M   'P 1'
#
loop_
_entity.id
_entity.type
_entity.pdbx_description
1 polymer ?
#
loop_
_entity_poly.entity_id
_entity_poly.type
_entity_poly.pdbx_seq_one_letter_code
_entity_poly.pdbx_strand_id
1 'polypeptide(L)'
;MLRRILVLATTVLIAGACVGCGDTDDWVLSRAATGWPAQYATAENSSYSATAGPDALRLDWIRSVKGEVAAQVALGSDHYLAVNGQTAAGCSLMVWENDNRARQRWCTRLVQGGGFASPLLDGFDNVYLGQPGLVQSFPTTQWVRWRTPVIGMPMTMRFLSPGRLLVLTHLGQVLVFDAQRGTVVGTSLDLVAGLDPRDSFRGLDDCRSGGPDCPVAAAPAFSEAAGLVVAPLWEPGADAPVLIGLRYRPGQTPLLSREWTSDAVGGGPLASPVMSADGSTVYVNGRDERLWAINSDDGTAKWSVPLDYLAQTPPSVTPSGLVVAGGGPGAQLVAIRDTAEEGEEIWRRDDITPLSTSSLAGVGYTVVSDGAAEGGDGTGMALAVFDLGDGHTINRYELPGGSGWPVGVSVGQDGRLVTATSDGRVFGFAPA
;
A
#
# COMPACT_ATOMS: atom_id res chain seq x y z
N MET A 1 21.38 -30.02 -75.37
CA MET A 1 21.71 -28.86 -74.53
C MET A 1 20.45 -28.31 -73.86
N LEU A 2 19.74 -29.09 -73.05
CA LEU A 2 18.50 -28.62 -72.40
C LEU A 2 18.21 -29.43 -71.13
N ARG A 3 19.16 -29.47 -70.17
CA ARG A 3 18.97 -30.22 -68.93
C ARG A 3 19.78 -29.66 -67.74
N ARG A 4 20.14 -28.36 -67.71
CA ARG A 4 20.94 -27.75 -66.62
C ARG A 4 20.42 -26.41 -66.08
N ILE A 5 19.14 -26.03 -66.30
CA ILE A 5 18.57 -24.75 -65.87
C ILE A 5 17.39 -24.92 -64.91
N LEU A 6 17.13 -26.13 -64.38
CA LEU A 6 15.96 -26.34 -63.46
C LEU A 6 16.34 -26.73 -62.03
N VAL A 7 17.51 -26.40 -61.53
CA VAL A 7 17.96 -26.70 -60.16
C VAL A 7 18.33 -25.46 -59.34
N LEU A 8 18.23 -24.25 -59.91
CA LEU A 8 18.59 -23.02 -59.17
C LEU A 8 17.41 -22.15 -58.72
N ALA A 9 16.17 -22.60 -58.86
CA ALA A 9 14.96 -21.83 -58.48
C ALA A 9 14.25 -22.29 -57.19
N THR A 10 14.77 -23.32 -56.52
CA THR A 10 14.07 -23.93 -55.35
C THR A 10 14.78 -23.69 -54.02
N THR A 11 15.89 -22.95 -53.99
CA THR A 11 16.65 -22.73 -52.71
C THR A 11 16.56 -21.32 -52.14
N VAL A 12 15.69 -20.46 -52.66
CA VAL A 12 15.53 -19.05 -52.17
C VAL A 12 14.21 -18.83 -51.38
N LEU A 13 13.38 -19.84 -51.25
CA LEU A 13 12.02 -19.70 -50.60
C LEU A 13 11.89 -20.30 -49.21
N ILE A 14 12.98 -20.64 -48.53
CA ILE A 14 12.94 -21.17 -47.13
C ILE A 14 13.66 -20.25 -46.14
N ALA A 15 14.20 -19.11 -46.55
CA ALA A 15 14.86 -18.17 -45.62
C ALA A 15 13.99 -16.98 -45.19
N GLY A 16 12.68 -17.02 -45.44
CA GLY A 16 11.75 -15.92 -45.15
C GLY A 16 10.69 -16.15 -44.06
N ALA A 17 10.78 -17.25 -43.32
CA ALA A 17 9.71 -17.62 -42.37
C ALA A 17 10.15 -17.64 -40.88
N CYS A 18 11.20 -17.00 -40.51
CA CYS A 18 11.62 -16.86 -39.10
C CYS A 18 11.80 -15.41 -38.64
N VAL A 19 10.96 -14.49 -39.15
CA VAL A 19 10.87 -13.13 -38.61
C VAL A 19 9.44 -12.93 -38.11
N GLY A 20 9.09 -13.59 -37.01
CA GLY A 20 7.75 -13.54 -36.48
C GLY A 20 7.60 -14.10 -35.07
N CYS A 21 8.69 -14.37 -34.35
CA CYS A 21 8.63 -14.43 -32.88
C CYS A 21 8.84 -13.01 -32.39
N GLY A 22 7.88 -12.13 -32.64
CA GLY A 22 7.75 -10.90 -31.91
C GLY A 22 7.63 -11.26 -30.41
N ASP A 23 8.28 -10.49 -29.60
CA ASP A 23 8.23 -10.62 -28.13
C ASP A 23 6.77 -10.48 -27.71
N THR A 24 6.04 -11.60 -27.59
CA THR A 24 4.61 -11.63 -27.26
C THR A 24 4.34 -11.22 -25.80
N ASP A 25 5.41 -10.98 -25.02
CA ASP A 25 5.33 -10.57 -23.62
C ASP A 25 4.95 -9.10 -23.45
N ASP A 26 5.02 -8.28 -24.48
CA ASP A 26 4.61 -6.86 -24.44
C ASP A 26 3.07 -6.67 -24.40
N TRP A 27 2.30 -7.73 -24.56
CA TRP A 27 0.83 -7.65 -24.56
C TRP A 27 0.21 -7.67 -23.19
N VAL A 28 0.90 -8.19 -22.18
CA VAL A 28 0.37 -8.31 -20.83
C VAL A 28 1.03 -7.27 -19.94
N LEU A 29 0.44 -6.10 -19.89
CA LEU A 29 0.88 -5.02 -19.01
C LEU A 29 0.10 -5.11 -17.69
N SER A 30 0.74 -5.65 -16.65
CA SER A 30 0.17 -5.70 -15.31
C SER A 30 -0.15 -4.29 -14.80
N ARG A 31 -1.31 -4.13 -14.19
CA ARG A 31 -1.76 -2.93 -13.46
C ARG A 31 -2.28 -3.38 -12.10
N ALA A 32 -2.38 -2.46 -11.13
CA ALA A 32 -3.02 -2.79 -9.87
C ALA A 32 -4.43 -3.36 -10.09
N ALA A 33 -4.80 -4.37 -9.31
CA ALA A 33 -6.15 -4.91 -9.31
C ALA A 33 -7.17 -3.80 -8.96
N THR A 34 -8.40 -4.00 -9.38
CA THR A 34 -9.50 -3.15 -8.97
C THR A 34 -9.94 -3.52 -7.54
N GLY A 35 -10.46 -2.58 -6.78
CA GLY A 35 -10.82 -2.76 -5.38
C GLY A 35 -9.73 -2.28 -4.43
N TRP A 36 -9.14 -3.15 -3.63
CA TRP A 36 -8.11 -2.81 -2.62
C TRP A 36 -6.81 -3.58 -2.83
N PRO A 37 -6.09 -3.34 -3.92
CA PRO A 37 -4.98 -4.20 -4.37
C PRO A 37 -3.76 -4.19 -3.46
N ALA A 38 -3.61 -3.18 -2.60
CA ALA A 38 -2.46 -3.01 -1.72
C ALA A 38 -2.84 -2.24 -0.45
N GLN A 39 -1.88 -2.04 0.43
CA GLN A 39 -2.02 -1.15 1.58
C GLN A 39 -2.45 0.26 1.12
N TYR A 40 -3.48 0.81 1.76
CA TYR A 40 -4.08 2.11 1.44
C TYR A 40 -4.73 2.21 0.05
N ALA A 41 -5.16 1.10 -0.51
CA ALA A 41 -5.91 0.96 -1.78
C ALA A 41 -5.10 1.36 -3.02
N THR A 42 -4.90 2.65 -3.25
CA THR A 42 -4.37 3.20 -4.50
C THR A 42 -2.88 3.49 -4.45
N ALA A 43 -2.29 3.84 -5.57
CA ALA A 43 -0.89 4.25 -5.62
C ALA A 43 -0.65 5.57 -4.85
N GLU A 44 -1.65 6.44 -4.78
CA GLU A 44 -1.65 7.69 -4.03
C GLU A 44 -1.77 7.49 -2.51
N ASN A 45 -1.99 6.27 -2.01
CA ASN A 45 -2.31 5.92 -0.62
C ASN A 45 -3.66 6.49 -0.15
N SER A 46 -4.61 6.72 -1.06
CA SER A 46 -5.84 7.47 -0.76
C SER A 46 -6.77 6.80 0.24
N SER A 47 -6.63 5.49 0.48
CA SER A 47 -7.57 4.68 1.26
C SER A 47 -9.03 4.90 0.83
N TYR A 48 -9.22 5.07 -0.47
CA TYR A 48 -10.50 5.34 -1.11
C TYR A 48 -10.83 4.28 -2.16
N SER A 49 -12.10 3.90 -2.22
CA SER A 49 -12.69 3.07 -3.27
C SER A 49 -13.79 3.85 -3.99
N ALA A 50 -13.75 3.86 -5.33
CA ALA A 50 -14.83 4.46 -6.13
C ALA A 50 -16.11 3.61 -6.11
N THR A 51 -16.02 2.34 -5.75
CA THR A 51 -17.19 1.49 -5.53
C THR A 51 -17.77 1.81 -4.17
N ALA A 52 -19.07 2.20 -4.14
CA ALA A 52 -19.76 2.44 -2.89
C ALA A 52 -19.82 1.17 -2.05
N GLY A 53 -19.35 1.26 -0.82
CA GLY A 53 -19.45 0.19 0.16
C GLY A 53 -20.83 0.18 0.84
N PRO A 54 -21.23 -0.95 1.45
CA PRO A 54 -22.49 -1.08 2.15
C PRO A 54 -22.47 -0.36 3.50
N ASP A 55 -23.57 0.22 3.90
CA ASP A 55 -23.78 0.78 5.23
C ASP A 55 -24.15 -0.30 6.27
N ALA A 56 -24.77 -1.40 5.82
CA ALA A 56 -25.15 -2.53 6.65
C ALA A 56 -24.34 -3.78 6.28
N LEU A 57 -23.76 -4.40 7.30
CA LEU A 57 -22.85 -5.54 7.18
C LEU A 57 -23.27 -6.68 8.09
N ARG A 58 -22.77 -7.87 7.80
CA ARG A 58 -22.75 -9.01 8.71
C ARG A 58 -21.36 -9.63 8.73
N LEU A 59 -20.92 -10.07 9.90
CA LEU A 59 -19.69 -10.85 10.02
C LEU A 59 -19.92 -12.21 9.33
N ASP A 60 -19.15 -12.48 8.28
CA ASP A 60 -19.31 -13.69 7.44
C ASP A 60 -18.34 -14.79 7.86
N TRP A 61 -17.10 -14.42 8.18
CA TRP A 61 -16.08 -15.37 8.59
C TRP A 61 -14.98 -14.73 9.45
N ILE A 62 -14.33 -15.59 10.26
CA ILE A 62 -13.11 -15.27 10.99
C ILE A 62 -12.06 -16.32 10.63
N ARG A 63 -10.83 -15.88 10.38
CA ARG A 63 -9.66 -16.74 10.18
C ARG A 63 -8.52 -16.30 11.11
N SER A 64 -7.60 -17.22 11.39
CA SER A 64 -6.41 -16.92 12.16
C SER A 64 -5.17 -17.27 11.36
N VAL A 65 -4.28 -16.31 11.22
CA VAL A 65 -2.89 -16.48 10.85
C VAL A 65 -2.14 -16.84 12.13
N LYS A 66 -1.33 -17.89 12.11
CA LYS A 66 -0.54 -18.29 13.28
C LYS A 66 0.72 -17.42 13.44
N GLY A 67 0.51 -16.12 13.53
CA GLY A 67 1.59 -15.13 13.62
C GLY A 67 1.05 -13.72 13.48
N GLU A 68 1.91 -12.75 13.62
CA GLU A 68 1.56 -11.33 13.54
C GLU A 68 1.17 -10.92 12.11
N VAL A 69 0.07 -10.18 11.97
CA VAL A 69 -0.31 -9.48 10.74
C VAL A 69 -0.06 -7.99 10.95
N ALA A 70 0.95 -7.44 10.28
CA ALA A 70 1.36 -6.05 10.43
C ALA A 70 1.04 -5.18 9.21
N ALA A 71 0.60 -5.79 8.10
CA ALA A 71 0.25 -5.10 6.87
C ALA A 71 -1.23 -5.34 6.51
N GLN A 72 -1.84 -4.35 5.87
CA GLN A 72 -3.23 -4.45 5.41
C GLN A 72 -3.41 -5.59 4.40
N VAL A 73 -4.57 -6.23 4.47
CA VAL A 73 -4.97 -7.30 3.55
C VAL A 73 -5.21 -6.73 2.16
N ALA A 74 -4.60 -7.32 1.13
CA ALA A 74 -4.85 -6.93 -0.25
C ALA A 74 -6.01 -7.73 -0.84
N LEU A 75 -6.91 -7.07 -1.58
CA LEU A 75 -8.03 -7.69 -2.28
C LEU A 75 -7.81 -7.57 -3.80
N GLY A 76 -7.90 -8.70 -4.50
CA GLY A 76 -7.79 -8.81 -5.95
C GLY A 76 -9.11 -8.57 -6.68
N SER A 77 -9.06 -8.69 -8.01
CA SER A 77 -10.21 -8.46 -8.88
C SER A 77 -11.21 -9.63 -8.86
N ASP A 78 -10.74 -10.88 -8.67
CA ASP A 78 -11.52 -12.11 -8.73
C ASP A 78 -11.80 -12.70 -7.34
N HIS A 79 -12.17 -11.86 -6.37
CA HIS A 79 -12.49 -12.26 -5.00
C HIS A 79 -11.33 -12.89 -4.21
N TYR A 80 -10.10 -12.86 -4.73
CA TYR A 80 -8.93 -13.30 -3.99
C TYR A 80 -8.49 -12.24 -2.98
N LEU A 81 -8.01 -12.69 -1.85
CA LEU A 81 -7.34 -11.85 -0.89
C LEU A 81 -5.98 -12.44 -0.52
N ALA A 82 -5.01 -11.57 -0.30
CA ALA A 82 -3.68 -11.93 0.13
C ALA A 82 -3.38 -11.37 1.51
N VAL A 83 -2.96 -12.25 2.41
CA VAL A 83 -2.54 -11.90 3.78
C VAL A 83 -1.08 -12.29 3.94
N ASN A 84 -0.26 -11.37 4.39
CA ASN A 84 1.11 -11.63 4.78
C ASN A 84 1.24 -11.55 6.30
N GLY A 85 1.78 -12.58 6.92
CA GLY A 85 1.96 -12.66 8.36
C GLY A 85 3.36 -13.10 8.76
N GLN A 86 3.84 -12.62 9.90
CA GLN A 86 5.10 -13.05 10.48
C GLN A 86 4.86 -14.29 11.34
N THR A 87 5.02 -15.47 10.73
CA THR A 87 4.78 -16.74 11.40
C THR A 87 6.09 -17.42 11.79
N ALA A 88 6.15 -17.99 12.99
CA ALA A 88 7.33 -18.76 13.43
C ALA A 88 7.48 -20.09 12.67
N ALA A 89 6.38 -20.68 12.24
CA ALA A 89 6.34 -21.92 11.47
C ALA A 89 5.10 -21.96 10.57
N GLY A 90 5.24 -22.63 9.41
CA GLY A 90 4.15 -22.77 8.44
C GLY A 90 4.13 -21.69 7.37
N CYS A 91 2.95 -21.38 6.87
CA CYS A 91 2.76 -20.39 5.81
C CYS A 91 2.80 -18.96 6.36
N SER A 92 3.50 -18.07 5.66
CA SER A 92 3.52 -16.64 5.94
C SER A 92 2.64 -15.87 4.97
N LEU A 93 2.73 -16.15 3.66
CA LEU A 93 1.82 -15.61 2.66
C LEU A 93 0.69 -16.61 2.42
N MET A 94 -0.54 -16.15 2.58
CA MET A 94 -1.76 -16.91 2.37
C MET A 94 -2.64 -16.20 1.35
N VAL A 95 -3.19 -16.95 0.41
CA VAL A 95 -4.20 -16.47 -0.54
C VAL A 95 -5.48 -17.24 -0.31
N TRP A 96 -6.56 -16.50 -0.06
CA TRP A 96 -7.89 -17.01 0.25
C TRP A 96 -8.93 -16.49 -0.74
N GLU A 97 -10.10 -17.14 -0.80
CA GLU A 97 -11.28 -16.70 -1.53
C GLU A 97 -12.21 -15.94 -0.58
N ASN A 98 -12.38 -14.63 -0.80
CA ASN A 98 -13.18 -13.76 0.06
C ASN A 98 -14.68 -14.12 0.05
N ASP A 99 -15.20 -14.50 -1.11
CA ASP A 99 -16.61 -14.86 -1.34
C ASP A 99 -16.97 -16.28 -0.84
N ASN A 100 -15.97 -17.10 -0.53
CA ASN A 100 -16.13 -18.49 -0.09
C ASN A 100 -15.62 -18.70 1.35
N ARG A 101 -16.02 -17.81 2.27
CA ARG A 101 -15.65 -17.84 3.69
C ARG A 101 -14.14 -18.00 3.93
N ALA A 102 -13.35 -17.28 3.17
CA ALA A 102 -11.88 -17.33 3.18
C ALA A 102 -11.34 -18.77 3.02
N ARG A 103 -11.89 -19.52 2.05
CA ARG A 103 -11.32 -20.80 1.67
C ARG A 103 -9.89 -20.59 1.17
N GLN A 104 -8.94 -21.30 1.74
CA GLN A 104 -7.55 -21.20 1.34
C GLN A 104 -7.35 -21.76 -0.06
N ARG A 105 -6.83 -20.95 -0.98
CA ARG A 105 -6.42 -21.38 -2.33
C ARG A 105 -5.05 -22.00 -2.27
N TRP A 106 -4.12 -21.26 -1.72
CA TRP A 106 -2.75 -21.72 -1.50
C TRP A 106 -2.09 -20.92 -0.38
N CYS A 107 -0.97 -21.40 0.09
CA CYS A 107 -0.09 -20.67 0.97
C CYS A 107 1.38 -21.06 0.75
N THR A 108 2.29 -20.19 1.11
CA THR A 108 3.71 -20.46 1.02
C THR A 108 4.45 -19.94 2.24
N ARG A 109 5.52 -20.65 2.62
CA ARG A 109 6.45 -20.19 3.63
C ARG A 109 7.44 -19.22 2.98
N LEU A 110 7.60 -18.08 3.58
CA LEU A 110 8.54 -17.06 3.15
C LEU A 110 9.76 -17.02 4.08
N VAL A 111 10.74 -16.19 3.71
CA VAL A 111 11.89 -15.93 4.56
C VAL A 111 11.44 -15.29 5.87
N GLN A 112 12.09 -15.60 6.97
CA GLN A 112 11.79 -15.03 8.28
C GLN A 112 11.97 -13.51 8.26
N GLY A 113 11.09 -12.78 8.96
CA GLY A 113 11.15 -11.32 9.09
C GLY A 113 10.40 -10.54 8.00
N GLY A 114 9.75 -11.23 7.04
CA GLY A 114 9.02 -10.56 5.95
C GLY A 114 7.58 -10.15 6.24
N GLY A 115 7.10 -10.32 7.47
CA GLY A 115 5.68 -10.12 7.81
C GLY A 115 5.17 -8.68 7.74
N PHE A 116 6.05 -7.69 7.71
CA PHE A 116 5.69 -6.27 7.59
C PHE A 116 5.33 -5.83 6.17
N ALA A 117 5.76 -6.60 5.15
CA ALA A 117 5.51 -6.22 3.77
C ALA A 117 4.03 -6.41 3.39
N SER A 118 3.43 -5.37 2.81
CA SER A 118 2.09 -5.45 2.25
C SER A 118 2.13 -6.16 0.90
N PRO A 119 1.26 -7.17 0.67
CA PRO A 119 1.07 -7.73 -0.67
C PRO A 119 0.48 -6.67 -1.61
N LEU A 120 0.85 -6.77 -2.90
CA LEU A 120 0.21 -6.05 -3.98
C LEU A 120 -0.35 -7.08 -4.96
N LEU A 121 -1.61 -6.90 -5.39
CA LEU A 121 -2.28 -7.72 -6.40
C LEU A 121 -2.41 -6.93 -7.71
N ASP A 122 -2.16 -7.59 -8.84
CA ASP A 122 -2.48 -7.01 -10.15
C ASP A 122 -3.82 -7.52 -10.68
N GLY A 123 -4.27 -6.97 -11.82
CA GLY A 123 -5.54 -7.31 -12.45
C GLY A 123 -5.65 -8.77 -12.95
N PHE A 124 -4.58 -9.56 -12.84
CA PHE A 124 -4.53 -11.01 -13.11
C PHE A 124 -4.39 -11.82 -11.81
N ASP A 125 -4.57 -11.18 -10.65
CA ASP A 125 -4.38 -11.74 -9.31
C ASP A 125 -2.96 -12.30 -9.07
N ASN A 126 -1.95 -11.79 -9.79
CA ASN A 126 -0.57 -12.04 -9.40
C ASN A 126 -0.25 -11.26 -8.14
N VAL A 127 0.39 -11.93 -7.19
CA VAL A 127 0.86 -11.33 -5.94
C VAL A 127 2.31 -10.88 -6.10
N TYR A 128 2.59 -9.66 -5.69
CA TYR A 128 3.94 -9.13 -5.54
C TYR A 128 4.20 -8.88 -4.07
N LEU A 129 5.36 -9.32 -3.58
CA LEU A 129 5.68 -9.22 -2.16
C LEU A 129 7.17 -8.96 -1.92
N GLY A 130 7.44 -7.99 -1.05
CA GLY A 130 8.78 -7.70 -0.54
C GLY A 130 9.17 -8.64 0.59
N GLN A 131 10.47 -8.95 0.65
CA GLN A 131 11.11 -9.67 1.74
C GLN A 131 12.48 -9.06 2.01
N PRO A 132 13.10 -9.27 3.17
CA PRO A 132 14.47 -8.82 3.39
C PRO A 132 15.41 -9.36 2.29
N GLY A 133 15.98 -8.44 1.51
CA GLY A 133 16.90 -8.74 0.40
C GLY A 133 16.24 -9.25 -0.89
N LEU A 134 14.91 -9.25 -1.00
CA LEU A 134 14.23 -9.93 -2.10
C LEU A 134 12.87 -9.32 -2.45
N VAL A 135 12.56 -9.25 -3.74
CA VAL A 135 11.20 -9.08 -4.26
C VAL A 135 10.78 -10.36 -4.96
N GLN A 136 9.53 -10.78 -4.78
CA GLN A 136 8.98 -11.98 -5.41
C GLN A 136 7.62 -11.70 -6.03
N SER A 137 7.31 -12.45 -7.10
CA SER A 137 5.96 -12.50 -7.66
C SER A 137 5.46 -13.94 -7.71
N PHE A 138 4.17 -14.09 -7.45
CA PHE A 138 3.44 -15.35 -7.53
C PHE A 138 2.25 -15.17 -8.48
N PRO A 139 1.92 -16.15 -9.32
CA PRO A 139 0.67 -16.13 -10.08
C PRO A 139 -0.49 -16.56 -9.16
N THR A 140 -1.64 -16.89 -9.72
CA THR A 140 -2.80 -17.40 -8.97
C THR A 140 -2.53 -18.75 -8.26
N THR A 141 -1.28 -19.22 -8.27
CA THR A 141 -0.79 -20.44 -7.60
C THR A 141 0.41 -20.13 -6.71
N GLN A 142 0.80 -21.10 -5.87
CA GLN A 142 1.94 -20.93 -4.94
C GLN A 142 3.32 -20.91 -5.62
N TRP A 143 3.41 -21.14 -6.94
CA TRP A 143 4.67 -21.21 -7.66
C TRP A 143 5.21 -19.79 -7.95
N VAL A 144 6.49 -19.58 -7.67
CA VAL A 144 7.13 -18.30 -7.91
C VAL A 144 7.26 -18.05 -9.41
N ARG A 145 6.75 -16.89 -9.88
CA ARG A 145 6.98 -16.42 -11.25
C ARG A 145 8.42 -15.96 -11.43
N TRP A 146 8.87 -15.08 -10.53
CA TRP A 146 10.23 -14.56 -10.50
C TRP A 146 10.64 -14.15 -9.10
N ARG A 147 11.95 -14.05 -8.89
CA ARG A 147 12.59 -13.53 -7.68
C ARG A 147 13.74 -12.63 -8.09
N THR A 148 13.85 -11.46 -7.47
CA THR A 148 14.93 -10.53 -7.78
C THR A 148 15.52 -9.97 -6.48
N PRO A 149 16.85 -10.04 -6.32
CA PRO A 149 17.53 -9.49 -5.16
C PRO A 149 17.41 -7.97 -5.11
N VAL A 150 17.26 -7.44 -3.89
CA VAL A 150 17.28 -6.01 -3.56
C VAL A 150 18.05 -5.78 -2.27
N ILE A 151 18.40 -4.53 -1.95
CA ILE A 151 19.07 -4.19 -0.70
C ILE A 151 18.04 -3.64 0.28
N GLY A 152 17.80 -4.34 1.38
CA GLY A 152 16.75 -4.04 2.33
C GLY A 152 15.43 -4.77 2.00
N MET A 153 14.35 -4.37 2.64
CA MET A 153 13.02 -4.95 2.47
C MET A 153 12.04 -3.92 1.89
N PRO A 154 11.42 -4.19 0.73
CA PRO A 154 10.28 -3.40 0.26
C PRO A 154 9.08 -3.60 1.19
N MET A 155 8.65 -2.55 1.88
CA MET A 155 7.50 -2.59 2.78
C MET A 155 6.19 -2.64 1.99
N THR A 156 6.14 -1.90 0.89
CA THR A 156 5.03 -1.88 -0.05
C THR A 156 5.54 -1.50 -1.44
N MET A 157 4.77 -1.86 -2.46
CA MET A 157 5.10 -1.59 -3.85
C MET A 157 3.94 -0.85 -4.53
N ARG A 158 4.23 -0.13 -5.63
CA ARG A 158 3.23 0.61 -6.41
C ARG A 158 3.47 0.43 -7.90
N PHE A 159 2.39 0.35 -8.68
CA PHE A 159 2.51 0.49 -10.12
C PHE A 159 2.69 1.97 -10.49
N LEU A 160 3.78 2.29 -11.21
CA LEU A 160 4.04 3.63 -11.75
C LEU A 160 3.33 3.85 -13.10
N SER A 161 3.18 2.78 -13.84
CA SER A 161 2.49 2.71 -15.13
C SER A 161 2.24 1.25 -15.46
N PRO A 162 1.48 0.92 -16.49
CA PRO A 162 1.29 -0.46 -16.90
C PRO A 162 2.61 -1.20 -17.07
N GLY A 163 2.76 -2.32 -16.38
CA GLY A 163 3.96 -3.15 -16.41
C GLY A 163 5.19 -2.59 -15.68
N ARG A 164 5.10 -1.45 -15.01
CA ARG A 164 6.22 -0.83 -14.26
C ARG A 164 5.92 -0.77 -12.77
N LEU A 165 6.72 -1.48 -11.97
CA LEU A 165 6.55 -1.63 -10.54
C LEU A 165 7.63 -0.85 -9.80
N LEU A 166 7.23 0.11 -8.97
CA LEU A 166 8.11 0.79 -8.02
C LEU A 166 8.41 -0.13 -6.85
N VAL A 167 9.68 -0.23 -6.54
CA VAL A 167 10.21 -0.89 -5.35
C VAL A 167 11.05 0.10 -4.58
N LEU A 168 10.61 0.46 -3.38
CA LEU A 168 11.33 1.29 -2.43
C LEU A 168 11.56 0.48 -1.15
N THR A 169 12.81 0.26 -0.80
CA THR A 169 13.16 -0.53 0.38
C THR A 169 13.28 0.34 1.62
N HIS A 170 13.13 -0.26 2.79
CA HIS A 170 13.27 0.43 4.07
C HIS A 170 14.66 1.06 4.28
N LEU A 171 15.70 0.56 3.60
CA LEU A 171 17.06 1.13 3.61
C LEU A 171 17.25 2.26 2.58
N GLY A 172 16.24 2.56 1.76
CA GLY A 172 16.29 3.67 0.80
C GLY A 172 16.79 3.30 -0.59
N GLN A 173 16.82 2.02 -0.98
CA GLN A 173 17.05 1.64 -2.37
C GLN A 173 15.76 1.79 -3.17
N VAL A 174 15.80 2.53 -4.28
CA VAL A 174 14.67 2.74 -5.20
C VAL A 174 14.95 2.08 -6.53
N LEU A 175 14.01 1.26 -7.00
CA LEU A 175 14.11 0.47 -8.21
C LEU A 175 12.80 0.53 -8.99
N VAL A 176 12.87 0.43 -10.31
CA VAL A 176 11.72 0.18 -11.16
C VAL A 176 11.88 -1.20 -11.80
N PHE A 177 10.86 -2.02 -11.68
CA PHE A 177 10.85 -3.38 -12.24
C PHE A 177 9.92 -3.49 -13.44
N ASP A 178 10.28 -4.34 -14.37
CA ASP A 178 9.32 -4.98 -15.26
C ASP A 178 8.50 -5.99 -14.43
N ALA A 179 7.22 -5.72 -14.26
CA ALA A 179 6.35 -6.51 -13.40
C ALA A 179 6.16 -7.95 -13.92
N GLN A 180 6.27 -8.15 -15.25
CA GLN A 180 6.11 -9.47 -15.86
C GLN A 180 7.35 -10.35 -15.70
N ARG A 181 8.54 -9.78 -15.87
CA ARG A 181 9.83 -10.49 -15.86
C ARG A 181 10.57 -10.41 -14.55
N GLY A 182 10.25 -9.44 -13.70
CA GLY A 182 11.00 -9.16 -12.46
C GLY A 182 12.40 -8.58 -12.71
N THR A 183 12.68 -8.07 -13.89
CA THR A 183 13.94 -7.44 -14.21
C THR A 183 13.93 -5.96 -13.86
N VAL A 184 15.05 -5.44 -13.38
CA VAL A 184 15.21 -4.00 -13.11
C VAL A 184 15.26 -3.24 -14.42
N VAL A 185 14.48 -2.15 -14.50
CA VAL A 185 14.44 -1.25 -15.64
C VAL A 185 15.21 0.03 -15.28
N GLY A 186 16.23 0.33 -16.06
CA GLY A 186 17.12 1.47 -15.80
C GLY A 186 18.10 1.20 -14.64
N THR A 187 18.53 2.28 -13.99
CA THR A 187 19.47 2.25 -12.86
C THR A 187 18.72 2.43 -11.54
N SER A 188 19.23 1.81 -10.47
CA SER A 188 18.76 2.08 -9.11
C SER A 188 19.10 3.52 -8.68
N LEU A 189 18.29 4.06 -7.80
CA LEU A 189 18.56 5.30 -7.07
C LEU A 189 18.69 4.94 -5.58
N ASP A 190 19.84 5.22 -5.00
CA ASP A 190 20.08 5.02 -3.57
C ASP A 190 19.86 6.36 -2.84
N LEU A 191 18.86 6.41 -1.97
CA LEU A 191 18.52 7.60 -1.18
C LEU A 191 19.48 7.82 -0.03
N VAL A 192 20.06 6.72 0.46
CA VAL A 192 21.06 6.68 1.53
C VAL A 192 22.32 6.05 0.99
N ALA A 193 23.48 6.65 1.29
CA ALA A 193 24.76 6.13 0.84
C ALA A 193 25.17 4.86 1.62
N GLY A 194 25.96 4.00 0.97
CA GLY A 194 26.61 2.85 1.64
C GLY A 194 25.66 1.68 1.90
N LEU A 195 24.70 1.44 1.03
CA LEU A 195 23.84 0.25 1.08
C LEU A 195 24.67 -1.03 0.89
N ASP A 196 24.51 -2.00 1.81
CA ASP A 196 25.21 -3.30 1.74
C ASP A 196 24.17 -4.43 1.51
N PRO A 197 24.30 -5.21 0.42
CA PRO A 197 23.43 -6.36 0.18
C PRO A 197 23.44 -7.42 1.28
N ARG A 198 24.50 -7.47 2.11
CA ARG A 198 24.63 -8.42 3.20
C ARG A 198 23.83 -8.02 4.44
N ASP A 199 23.35 -6.76 4.50
CA ASP A 199 22.73 -6.17 5.67
C ASP A 199 21.26 -5.79 5.44
N SER A 200 20.57 -6.58 4.64
CA SER A 200 19.15 -6.33 4.27
C SER A 200 18.17 -6.42 5.45
N PHE A 201 18.60 -6.85 6.62
CA PHE A 201 17.80 -6.93 7.86
C PHE A 201 18.04 -5.76 8.81
N ARG A 202 19.03 -4.91 8.54
CA ARG A 202 19.37 -3.79 9.41
C ARG A 202 18.17 -2.88 9.60
N GLY A 203 17.88 -2.51 10.85
CA GLY A 203 16.86 -1.52 11.21
C GLY A 203 15.41 -1.96 11.02
N LEU A 204 15.13 -3.24 10.69
CA LEU A 204 13.74 -3.69 10.51
C LEU A 204 12.89 -3.54 11.78
N ASP A 205 13.48 -3.70 12.96
CA ASP A 205 12.76 -3.52 14.23
C ASP A 205 12.38 -2.06 14.46
N ASP A 206 13.16 -1.10 13.92
CA ASP A 206 12.90 0.33 14.02
C ASP A 206 11.82 0.81 13.04
N CYS A 207 11.49 0.01 12.01
CA CYS A 207 10.49 0.37 11.00
C CYS A 207 9.07 0.54 11.57
N ARG A 208 8.79 -0.01 12.74
CA ARG A 208 7.47 0.16 13.41
C ARG A 208 7.26 1.58 13.92
N SER A 209 8.29 2.17 14.48
CA SER A 209 8.25 3.51 15.09
C SER A 209 8.80 4.60 14.15
N GLY A 210 9.51 4.19 13.12
CA GLY A 210 10.32 5.06 12.27
C GLY A 210 11.55 5.58 13.03
N GLY A 211 12.72 5.48 12.43
CA GLY A 211 13.97 5.90 13.04
C GLY A 211 15.12 5.91 12.02
N PRO A 212 16.29 6.43 12.40
CA PRO A 212 17.41 6.56 11.48
C PRO A 212 17.93 5.21 10.94
N ASP A 213 17.70 4.12 11.66
CA ASP A 213 18.09 2.77 11.21
C ASP A 213 17.09 2.15 10.24
N CYS A 214 15.87 2.71 10.14
CA CYS A 214 14.87 2.43 9.10
C CYS A 214 14.58 3.72 8.32
N PRO A 215 15.45 4.14 7.40
CA PRO A 215 15.33 5.41 6.69
C PRO A 215 13.99 5.63 5.99
N VAL A 216 13.36 4.57 5.49
CA VAL A 216 12.03 4.61 4.84
C VAL A 216 11.10 3.62 5.53
N ALA A 217 10.45 4.05 6.61
CA ALA A 217 9.54 3.24 7.40
C ALA A 217 8.11 3.22 6.86
N ALA A 218 7.73 4.17 6.00
CA ALA A 218 6.36 4.37 5.54
C ALA A 218 6.20 4.05 4.04
N ALA A 219 4.96 3.74 3.65
CA ALA A 219 4.62 3.47 2.26
C ALA A 219 4.79 4.73 1.39
N PRO A 220 5.49 4.66 0.24
CA PRO A 220 5.51 5.76 -0.71
C PRO A 220 4.13 5.95 -1.35
N ALA A 221 3.76 7.21 -1.61
CA ALA A 221 2.65 7.56 -2.48
C ALA A 221 3.16 7.86 -3.88
N PHE A 222 2.39 7.51 -4.90
CA PHE A 222 2.68 7.84 -6.29
C PHE A 222 1.45 8.41 -6.96
N SER A 223 1.58 9.55 -7.62
CA SER A 223 0.55 10.10 -8.51
C SER A 223 0.99 9.96 -9.97
N GLU A 224 0.20 9.26 -10.77
CA GLU A 224 0.42 9.17 -12.21
C GLU A 224 0.20 10.55 -12.87
N ALA A 225 -0.78 11.34 -12.39
CA ALA A 225 -1.07 12.67 -12.90
C ALA A 225 0.13 13.62 -12.74
N ALA A 226 0.78 13.60 -11.57
CA ALA A 226 1.97 14.40 -11.31
C ALA A 226 3.27 13.74 -11.80
N GLY A 227 3.28 12.44 -12.07
CA GLY A 227 4.50 11.68 -12.34
C GLY A 227 5.47 11.72 -11.14
N LEU A 228 4.96 11.77 -9.93
CA LEU A 228 5.73 12.02 -8.72
C LEU A 228 5.51 10.92 -7.69
N VAL A 229 6.62 10.41 -7.14
CA VAL A 229 6.64 9.56 -5.94
C VAL A 229 7.00 10.43 -4.74
N VAL A 230 6.25 10.33 -3.65
CA VAL A 230 6.55 11.02 -2.39
C VAL A 230 6.75 10.00 -1.29
N ALA A 231 7.79 10.17 -0.50
CA ALA A 231 8.11 9.29 0.62
C ALA A 231 8.73 10.07 1.79
N PRO A 232 8.51 9.64 3.03
CA PRO A 232 9.33 10.07 4.15
C PRO A 232 10.74 9.46 4.03
N LEU A 233 11.74 10.23 4.41
CA LEU A 233 13.12 9.78 4.47
C LEU A 233 13.78 10.27 5.75
N TRP A 234 14.31 9.35 6.54
CA TRP A 234 15.20 9.70 7.64
C TRP A 234 16.64 9.69 7.14
N GLU A 235 17.20 10.87 6.93
CA GLU A 235 18.60 10.98 6.47
C GLU A 235 19.56 10.61 7.62
N PRO A 236 20.71 9.97 7.32
CA PRO A 236 21.67 9.61 8.34
C PRO A 236 22.16 10.82 9.13
N GLY A 237 22.04 10.75 10.46
CA GLY A 237 22.44 11.85 11.36
C GLY A 237 21.45 12.98 11.50
N ALA A 238 20.28 12.90 10.87
CA ALA A 238 19.22 13.88 11.06
C ALA A 238 18.42 13.58 12.34
N ASP A 239 17.91 14.65 13.00
CA ASP A 239 17.08 14.54 14.20
C ASP A 239 15.62 14.19 13.89
N ALA A 240 15.18 14.41 12.66
CA ALA A 240 13.82 14.14 12.19
C ALA A 240 13.80 13.71 10.71
N PRO A 241 12.79 12.95 10.28
CA PRO A 241 12.61 12.62 8.87
C PRO A 241 12.12 13.84 8.06
N VAL A 242 12.39 13.83 6.77
CA VAL A 242 11.92 14.81 5.79
C VAL A 242 11.00 14.14 4.77
N LEU A 243 10.24 14.93 4.03
CA LEU A 243 9.58 14.44 2.81
C LEU A 243 10.51 14.62 1.61
N ILE A 244 10.51 13.64 0.71
CA ILE A 244 11.20 13.72 -0.58
C ILE A 244 10.22 13.50 -1.73
N GLY A 245 10.41 14.26 -2.80
CA GLY A 245 9.74 14.05 -4.08
C GLY A 245 10.71 13.45 -5.10
N LEU A 246 10.30 12.34 -5.73
CA LEU A 246 11.07 11.67 -6.78
C LEU A 246 10.27 11.73 -8.08
N ARG A 247 10.79 12.41 -9.09
CA ARG A 247 10.18 12.55 -10.41
C ARG A 247 10.38 11.28 -11.22
N TYR A 248 9.29 10.65 -11.65
CA TYR A 248 9.29 9.53 -12.58
C TYR A 248 9.18 10.03 -14.04
N ARG A 249 10.16 9.66 -14.87
CA ARG A 249 10.23 10.06 -16.28
C ARG A 249 10.37 8.81 -17.17
N PRO A 250 9.24 8.19 -17.60
CA PRO A 250 9.30 7.02 -18.46
C PRO A 250 10.06 7.33 -19.76
N GLY A 251 10.92 6.39 -20.18
CA GLY A 251 11.75 6.54 -21.38
C GLY A 251 12.97 7.45 -21.24
N GLN A 252 13.22 8.02 -20.06
CA GLN A 252 14.42 8.82 -19.81
C GLN A 252 15.45 8.05 -18.95
N THR A 253 16.65 8.56 -18.89
CA THR A 253 17.73 8.06 -18.02
C THR A 253 18.31 9.22 -17.22
N PRO A 254 18.23 9.19 -15.87
CA PRO A 254 17.59 8.16 -15.03
C PRO A 254 16.05 8.21 -15.11
N LEU A 255 15.40 7.05 -14.86
CA LEU A 255 13.94 6.95 -14.78
C LEU A 255 13.35 7.70 -13.57
N LEU A 256 14.08 7.73 -12.47
CA LEU A 256 13.73 8.40 -11.23
C LEU A 256 14.86 9.33 -10.79
N SER A 257 14.50 10.52 -10.39
CA SER A 257 15.44 11.51 -9.84
C SER A 257 14.79 12.26 -8.69
N ARG A 258 15.58 12.60 -7.64
CA ARG A 258 15.11 13.48 -6.56
C ARG A 258 14.82 14.86 -7.15
N GLU A 259 13.59 15.35 -6.98
CA GLU A 259 13.14 16.66 -7.43
C GLU A 259 13.27 17.70 -6.32
N TRP A 260 12.78 17.34 -5.12
CA TRP A 260 12.80 18.20 -3.95
C TRP A 260 12.96 17.39 -2.66
N THR A 261 13.35 18.09 -1.61
CA THR A 261 13.35 17.65 -0.22
C THR A 261 12.67 18.73 0.61
N SER A 262 11.79 18.35 1.51
CA SER A 262 11.01 19.29 2.33
C SER A 262 11.09 18.93 3.81
N ASP A 263 11.41 19.92 4.62
CA ASP A 263 11.36 19.92 6.09
C ASP A 263 10.16 20.73 6.63
N ALA A 264 9.21 21.07 5.77
CA ALA A 264 8.05 21.90 6.11
C ALA A 264 7.12 21.26 7.13
N VAL A 265 7.13 19.92 7.24
CA VAL A 265 6.28 19.19 8.22
C VAL A 265 6.89 19.28 9.60
N GLY A 266 6.15 19.82 10.55
CA GLY A 266 6.61 20.02 11.92
C GLY A 266 7.02 18.73 12.62
N GLY A 267 8.27 18.67 13.12
CA GLY A 267 8.86 17.46 13.70
C GLY A 267 9.10 16.33 12.74
N GLY A 268 8.83 16.53 11.44
CA GLY A 268 8.90 15.56 10.37
C GLY A 268 7.65 14.70 10.20
N PRO A 269 7.49 14.02 9.05
CA PRO A 269 6.39 13.13 8.78
C PRO A 269 6.35 11.93 9.73
N LEU A 270 5.16 11.60 10.23
CA LEU A 270 4.95 10.47 11.16
C LEU A 270 4.44 9.22 10.44
N ALA A 271 3.59 9.41 9.43
CA ALA A 271 2.93 8.31 8.70
C ALA A 271 3.18 8.43 7.19
N SER A 272 2.64 7.46 6.42
CA SER A 272 2.71 7.48 4.96
C SER A 272 2.06 8.73 4.39
N PRO A 273 2.68 9.41 3.41
CA PRO A 273 2.04 10.51 2.69
C PRO A 273 0.89 9.98 1.83
N VAL A 274 -0.07 10.86 1.57
CA VAL A 274 -1.22 10.60 0.70
C VAL A 274 -1.31 11.71 -0.33
N MET A 275 -1.51 11.37 -1.60
CA MET A 275 -1.64 12.39 -2.65
C MET A 275 -3.10 12.62 -3.03
N SER A 276 -3.44 13.86 -3.36
CA SER A 276 -4.73 14.20 -3.96
C SER A 276 -4.92 13.50 -5.31
N ALA A 277 -6.14 13.30 -5.75
CA ALA A 277 -6.45 12.61 -7.00
C ALA A 277 -5.87 13.32 -8.25
N ASP A 278 -5.74 14.64 -8.22
CA ASP A 278 -5.10 15.44 -9.26
C ASP A 278 -3.57 15.51 -9.14
N GLY A 279 -3.03 14.97 -8.05
CA GLY A 279 -1.61 14.94 -7.76
C GLY A 279 -1.00 16.27 -7.30
N SER A 280 -1.79 17.31 -7.07
CA SER A 280 -1.30 18.65 -6.72
C SER A 280 -0.94 18.85 -5.26
N THR A 281 -1.48 18.01 -4.37
CA THR A 281 -1.33 18.14 -2.91
C THR A 281 -0.90 16.82 -2.29
N VAL A 282 0.01 16.91 -1.33
CA VAL A 282 0.45 15.80 -0.47
C VAL A 282 -0.06 16.06 0.94
N TYR A 283 -0.86 15.16 1.48
CA TYR A 283 -1.33 15.20 2.87
C TYR A 283 -0.48 14.27 3.72
N VAL A 284 -0.04 14.75 4.87
CA VAL A 284 0.78 13.98 5.80
C VAL A 284 0.59 14.43 7.24
N ASN A 285 0.56 13.48 8.16
CA ASN A 285 0.55 13.75 9.58
C ASN A 285 1.97 14.05 10.05
N GLY A 286 2.14 15.19 10.76
CA GLY A 286 3.38 15.58 11.39
C GLY A 286 3.51 15.05 12.83
N ARG A 287 4.75 15.02 13.34
CA ARG A 287 5.05 14.71 14.75
C ARG A 287 4.67 15.84 15.69
N ASP A 288 4.22 16.97 15.14
CA ASP A 288 3.70 18.15 15.83
C ASP A 288 2.18 18.13 16.05
N GLU A 289 1.55 16.94 15.91
CA GLU A 289 0.10 16.73 16.09
C GLU A 289 -0.75 17.54 15.10
N ARG A 290 -0.23 17.76 13.88
CA ARG A 290 -0.92 18.47 12.81
C ARG A 290 -1.05 17.62 11.56
N LEU A 291 -2.15 17.82 10.82
CA LEU A 291 -2.25 17.44 9.43
C LEU A 291 -1.70 18.56 8.56
N TRP A 292 -0.77 18.21 7.68
CA TRP A 292 -0.13 19.10 6.74
C TRP A 292 -0.59 18.83 5.31
N ALA A 293 -0.81 19.90 4.54
CA ALA A 293 -0.92 19.85 3.08
C ALA A 293 0.30 20.51 2.47
N ILE A 294 0.97 19.77 1.61
CA ILE A 294 2.24 20.15 0.98
C ILE A 294 2.02 20.25 -0.52
N ASN A 295 2.58 21.26 -1.16
CA ASN A 295 2.59 21.42 -2.59
C ASN A 295 3.47 20.32 -3.23
N SER A 296 2.90 19.52 -4.12
CA SER A 296 3.61 18.40 -4.74
C SER A 296 4.72 18.85 -5.71
N ASP A 297 4.65 20.07 -6.27
CA ASP A 297 5.62 20.53 -7.25
C ASP A 297 6.98 20.87 -6.64
N ASP A 298 6.98 21.42 -5.42
CA ASP A 298 8.20 21.96 -4.79
C ASP A 298 8.39 21.55 -3.31
N GLY A 299 7.43 20.86 -2.70
CA GLY A 299 7.49 20.44 -1.29
C GLY A 299 7.19 21.55 -0.28
N THR A 300 6.72 22.73 -0.69
CA THR A 300 6.36 23.81 0.23
C THR A 300 5.03 23.54 0.92
N ALA A 301 4.87 24.03 2.16
CA ALA A 301 3.60 23.92 2.88
C ALA A 301 2.54 24.81 2.22
N LYS A 302 1.33 24.23 2.00
CA LYS A 302 0.12 24.97 1.63
C LYS A 302 -0.61 25.44 2.88
N TRP A 303 -0.97 24.50 3.74
CA TRP A 303 -1.66 24.75 5.00
C TRP A 303 -1.40 23.62 6.00
N SER A 304 -1.77 23.85 7.26
CA SER A 304 -1.81 22.79 8.27
C SER A 304 -2.95 23.03 9.27
N VAL A 305 -3.54 21.94 9.79
CA VAL A 305 -4.64 21.95 10.76
C VAL A 305 -4.19 21.20 12.01
N PRO A 306 -4.38 21.73 13.23
CA PRO A 306 -4.11 21.01 14.46
C PRO A 306 -5.10 19.86 14.63
N LEU A 307 -4.60 18.69 15.01
CA LEU A 307 -5.41 17.53 15.34
C LEU A 307 -5.63 17.38 16.83
N ASP A 308 -4.69 17.91 17.66
CA ASP A 308 -4.64 17.80 19.11
C ASP A 308 -4.40 16.36 19.60
N TYR A 309 -3.90 15.49 18.72
CA TYR A 309 -3.44 14.13 19.00
C TYR A 309 -2.41 13.68 17.97
N LEU A 310 -1.62 12.68 18.31
CA LEU A 310 -0.61 12.10 17.43
C LEU A 310 -1.24 11.07 16.49
N ALA A 311 -1.50 11.46 15.24
CA ALA A 311 -2.08 10.57 14.22
C ALA A 311 -1.01 9.60 13.66
N GLN A 312 -0.99 8.37 14.18
CA GLN A 312 0.03 7.36 13.85
C GLN A 312 -0.22 6.64 12.51
N THR A 313 -1.44 6.73 11.97
CA THR A 313 -1.78 6.14 10.66
C THR A 313 -2.05 7.24 9.65
N PRO A 314 -1.87 6.97 8.33
CA PRO A 314 -2.11 7.98 7.30
C PRO A 314 -3.53 8.52 7.32
N PRO A 315 -3.76 9.74 6.83
CA PRO A 315 -5.10 10.20 6.48
C PRO A 315 -5.65 9.41 5.30
N SER A 316 -6.95 9.51 5.05
CA SER A 316 -7.61 9.04 3.85
C SER A 316 -8.22 10.22 3.08
N VAL A 317 -8.24 10.13 1.74
CA VAL A 317 -8.61 11.27 0.90
C VAL A 317 -9.55 10.84 -0.23
N THR A 318 -10.69 11.54 -0.35
CA THR A 318 -11.59 11.36 -1.50
C THR A 318 -11.12 12.19 -2.71
N PRO A 319 -11.54 11.86 -3.93
CA PRO A 319 -11.26 12.68 -5.10
C PRO A 319 -11.82 14.11 -5.02
N SER A 320 -12.80 14.37 -4.15
CA SER A 320 -13.38 15.69 -3.93
C SER A 320 -12.66 16.54 -2.88
N GLY A 321 -11.52 16.07 -2.35
CA GLY A 321 -10.72 16.79 -1.36
C GLY A 321 -11.23 16.70 0.08
N LEU A 322 -12.13 15.74 0.39
CA LEU A 322 -12.44 15.42 1.78
C LEU A 322 -11.31 14.54 2.35
N VAL A 323 -10.67 15.01 3.41
CA VAL A 323 -9.59 14.34 4.12
C VAL A 323 -10.11 13.89 5.48
N VAL A 324 -10.04 12.59 5.77
CA VAL A 324 -10.29 12.05 7.11
C VAL A 324 -8.96 11.77 7.77
N ALA A 325 -8.72 12.38 8.92
CA ALA A 325 -7.44 12.28 9.63
C ALA A 325 -7.14 10.85 10.07
N GLY A 326 -5.85 10.54 10.22
CA GLY A 326 -5.38 9.22 10.64
C GLY A 326 -5.74 8.90 12.09
N GLY A 327 -5.72 7.60 12.40
CA GLY A 327 -6.00 7.07 13.73
C GLY A 327 -4.75 6.84 14.59
N GLY A 328 -4.99 6.41 15.81
CA GLY A 328 -3.99 6.07 16.81
C GLY A 328 -4.55 6.15 18.23
N PRO A 329 -3.74 5.87 19.26
CA PRO A 329 -4.15 6.05 20.65
C PRO A 329 -4.56 7.49 20.93
N GLY A 330 -5.75 7.71 21.49
CA GLY A 330 -6.30 9.03 21.77
C GLY A 330 -6.74 9.82 20.54
N ALA A 331 -6.72 9.23 19.36
CA ALA A 331 -7.20 9.87 18.14
C ALA A 331 -8.69 10.17 18.18
N GLN A 332 -9.08 11.21 17.46
CA GLN A 332 -10.45 11.60 17.20
C GLN A 332 -10.78 11.37 15.72
N LEU A 333 -12.04 11.12 15.41
CA LEU A 333 -12.45 11.02 14.02
C LEU A 333 -12.75 12.44 13.50
N VAL A 334 -11.88 12.93 12.60
CA VAL A 334 -11.91 14.32 12.12
C VAL A 334 -11.95 14.33 10.60
N ALA A 335 -12.85 15.12 10.01
CA ALA A 335 -12.87 15.37 8.59
C ALA A 335 -12.56 16.84 8.28
N ILE A 336 -11.70 17.01 7.28
CA ILE A 336 -11.17 18.29 6.83
C ILE A 336 -11.41 18.37 5.33
N ARG A 337 -11.89 19.53 4.85
CA ARG A 337 -12.00 19.83 3.42
C ARG A 337 -10.78 20.63 2.99
N ASP A 338 -10.12 20.18 1.95
CA ASP A 338 -9.11 20.97 1.26
C ASP A 338 -9.78 22.01 0.36
N THR A 339 -9.60 23.29 0.65
CA THR A 339 -10.09 24.40 -0.17
C THR A 339 -9.02 24.99 -1.08
N ALA A 340 -7.85 24.32 -1.19
CA ALA A 340 -6.62 24.75 -1.83
C ALA A 340 -5.84 25.83 -1.05
N GLU A 341 -6.50 26.74 -0.37
CA GLU A 341 -5.86 27.81 0.44
C GLU A 341 -5.72 27.42 1.90
N GLU A 342 -6.71 26.67 2.42
CA GLU A 342 -6.73 26.22 3.82
C GLU A 342 -7.41 24.85 3.96
N GLY A 343 -7.15 24.17 5.08
CA GLY A 343 -7.88 23.02 5.53
C GLY A 343 -9.03 23.44 6.44
N GLU A 344 -10.27 23.27 5.98
CA GLU A 344 -11.48 23.57 6.75
C GLU A 344 -11.95 22.33 7.51
N GLU A 345 -11.95 22.36 8.84
CA GLU A 345 -12.55 21.29 9.65
C GLU A 345 -14.07 21.28 9.43
N ILE A 346 -14.59 20.17 8.89
CA ILE A 346 -16.03 20.01 8.57
C ILE A 346 -16.77 19.46 9.77
N TRP A 347 -16.19 18.43 10.41
CA TRP A 347 -16.71 17.84 11.63
C TRP A 347 -15.62 17.10 12.42
N ARG A 348 -15.87 16.96 13.73
CA ARG A 348 -15.00 16.24 14.66
C ARG A 348 -15.85 15.40 15.60
N ARG A 349 -15.39 14.19 15.89
CA ARG A 349 -15.98 13.25 16.83
C ARG A 349 -14.94 12.86 17.86
N ASP A 350 -15.15 13.23 19.11
CA ASP A 350 -14.30 12.95 20.27
C ASP A 350 -14.79 11.72 21.09
N ASP A 351 -16.00 11.23 20.77
CA ASP A 351 -16.59 10.04 21.36
C ASP A 351 -16.19 8.72 20.67
N ILE A 352 -15.39 8.79 19.61
CA ILE A 352 -14.88 7.66 18.85
C ILE A 352 -13.36 7.77 18.71
N THR A 353 -12.65 6.70 19.07
CA THR A 353 -11.20 6.61 18.87
C THR A 353 -10.88 5.67 17.70
N PRO A 354 -10.59 6.19 16.50
CA PRO A 354 -10.12 5.39 15.37
C PRO A 354 -8.71 4.87 15.67
N LEU A 355 -8.51 3.56 15.51
CA LEU A 355 -7.23 2.89 15.74
C LEU A 355 -6.45 2.64 14.44
N SER A 356 -7.08 2.84 13.28
CA SER A 356 -6.50 2.63 11.96
C SER A 356 -6.86 3.77 11.01
N THR A 357 -6.19 3.82 9.86
CA THR A 357 -6.64 4.65 8.74
C THR A 357 -8.08 4.31 8.38
N SER A 358 -8.91 5.33 8.19
CA SER A 358 -10.27 5.16 7.69
C SER A 358 -10.26 4.76 6.21
N SER A 359 -11.19 3.91 5.80
CA SER A 359 -11.38 3.52 4.39
C SER A 359 -12.67 4.14 3.89
N LEU A 360 -12.60 4.87 2.77
CA LEU A 360 -13.69 5.68 2.25
C LEU A 360 -14.29 5.04 0.99
N ALA A 361 -15.61 4.82 0.97
CA ALA A 361 -16.30 4.16 -0.14
C ALA A 361 -17.79 4.56 -0.17
N GLY A 362 -18.09 5.86 -0.30
CA GLY A 362 -19.44 6.42 -0.15
C GLY A 362 -19.84 6.63 1.32
N VAL A 363 -19.43 5.72 2.19
CA VAL A 363 -19.40 5.84 3.66
C VAL A 363 -17.97 5.62 4.15
N GLY A 364 -17.70 5.88 5.42
CA GLY A 364 -16.40 5.64 6.03
C GLY A 364 -16.39 4.36 6.87
N TYR A 365 -15.27 3.65 6.87
CA TYR A 365 -15.03 2.46 7.70
C TYR A 365 -13.74 2.65 8.49
N THR A 366 -13.77 2.42 9.78
CA THR A 366 -12.56 2.42 10.61
C THR A 366 -12.70 1.41 11.75
N VAL A 367 -11.57 0.88 12.20
CA VAL A 367 -11.57 0.08 13.42
C VAL A 367 -11.39 1.02 14.60
N VAL A 368 -12.28 0.89 15.58
CA VAL A 368 -12.31 1.74 16.76
C VAL A 368 -12.06 0.92 18.02
N SER A 369 -11.59 1.58 19.08
CA SER A 369 -11.60 1.01 20.42
C SER A 369 -13.04 0.83 20.86
N ASP A 370 -13.38 -0.35 21.31
CA ASP A 370 -14.64 -0.61 22.00
C ASP A 370 -14.42 -0.24 23.47
N GLY A 371 -14.52 1.06 23.76
CA GLY A 371 -14.44 1.56 25.14
C GLY A 371 -15.36 0.74 26.00
N ALA A 372 -14.93 0.35 27.20
CA ALA A 372 -15.59 -0.55 28.10
C ALA A 372 -17.13 -0.40 28.05
N ALA A 373 -17.81 -1.39 27.47
CA ALA A 373 -19.18 -1.65 27.88
C ALA A 373 -19.15 -1.82 29.41
N GLU A 374 -20.05 -1.15 30.13
CA GLU A 374 -20.09 -1.19 31.60
C GLU A 374 -19.93 -2.64 32.08
N GLY A 375 -18.73 -3.01 32.57
CA GLY A 375 -18.42 -4.33 33.12
C GLY A 375 -17.49 -5.22 32.31
N GLY A 376 -16.93 -4.77 31.17
CA GLY A 376 -15.92 -5.49 30.38
C GLY A 376 -14.49 -5.02 30.70
N ASP A 377 -13.50 -5.87 30.45
CA ASP A 377 -12.07 -5.61 30.67
C ASP A 377 -11.45 -4.61 29.67
N GLY A 378 -12.27 -3.82 28.94
CA GLY A 378 -11.88 -2.60 28.22
C GLY A 378 -10.99 -2.78 27.00
N THR A 379 -10.85 -3.97 26.43
CA THR A 379 -9.90 -4.28 25.35
C THR A 379 -10.54 -4.63 24.00
N GLY A 380 -11.84 -4.44 23.83
CA GLY A 380 -12.57 -4.77 22.61
C GLY A 380 -12.26 -3.84 21.45
N MET A 381 -12.35 -4.36 20.23
CA MET A 381 -12.32 -3.59 18.97
C MET A 381 -13.61 -3.78 18.20
N ALA A 382 -14.03 -2.77 17.47
CA ALA A 382 -15.18 -2.83 16.57
C ALA A 382 -14.89 -2.15 15.26
N LEU A 383 -15.48 -2.65 14.17
CA LEU A 383 -15.57 -1.96 12.90
C LEU A 383 -16.72 -0.96 12.98
N ALA A 384 -16.44 0.32 12.86
CA ALA A 384 -17.42 1.39 12.77
C ALA A 384 -17.66 1.76 11.31
N VAL A 385 -18.94 1.94 10.95
CA VAL A 385 -19.40 2.52 9.69
C VAL A 385 -19.93 3.90 10.00
N PHE A 386 -19.47 4.93 9.30
CA PHE A 386 -19.85 6.32 9.57
C PHE A 386 -20.18 7.11 8.31
N ASP A 387 -21.05 8.08 8.42
CA ASP A 387 -21.39 9.02 7.35
C ASP A 387 -20.24 10.00 7.09
N LEU A 388 -19.94 10.29 5.81
CA LEU A 388 -18.85 11.20 5.45
C LEU A 388 -19.25 12.68 5.58
N GLY A 389 -20.52 13.01 5.62
CA GLY A 389 -21.02 14.39 5.68
C GLY A 389 -20.95 15.01 7.07
N ASP A 390 -21.21 14.22 8.12
CA ASP A 390 -21.29 14.69 9.50
C ASP A 390 -20.58 13.77 10.52
N GLY A 391 -20.04 12.66 10.07
CA GLY A 391 -19.29 11.71 10.89
C GLY A 391 -20.16 10.83 11.81
N HIS A 392 -21.50 10.87 11.75
CA HIS A 392 -22.32 10.04 12.62
C HIS A 392 -22.10 8.55 12.36
N THR A 393 -22.15 7.75 13.42
CA THR A 393 -22.01 6.29 13.31
C THR A 393 -23.31 5.69 12.79
N ILE A 394 -23.25 5.06 11.61
CA ILE A 394 -24.36 4.35 10.99
C ILE A 394 -24.51 2.98 11.63
N ASN A 395 -23.41 2.24 11.73
CA ASN A 395 -23.40 0.90 12.30
C ASN A 395 -22.05 0.60 13.00
N ARG A 396 -22.08 -0.39 13.89
CA ARG A 396 -20.89 -0.87 14.59
C ARG A 396 -20.95 -2.39 14.72
N TYR A 397 -19.81 -3.05 14.45
CA TYR A 397 -19.67 -4.51 14.43
C TYR A 397 -18.47 -4.93 15.26
N GLU A 398 -18.67 -5.76 16.26
CA GLU A 398 -17.59 -6.29 17.08
C GLU A 398 -16.58 -7.10 16.27
N LEU A 399 -15.30 -7.05 16.67
CA LEU A 399 -14.23 -7.91 16.20
C LEU A 399 -13.90 -8.97 17.27
N PRO A 400 -14.63 -10.10 17.33
CA PRO A 400 -14.59 -11.01 18.46
C PRO A 400 -13.19 -11.56 18.74
N GLY A 401 -12.65 -11.21 19.91
CA GLY A 401 -11.34 -11.63 20.38
C GLY A 401 -10.16 -11.05 19.60
N GLY A 402 -10.36 -10.04 18.74
CA GLY A 402 -9.27 -9.27 18.14
C GLY A 402 -8.49 -8.51 19.21
N SER A 403 -7.17 -8.48 19.07
CA SER A 403 -6.28 -7.82 20.04
C SER A 403 -5.04 -7.23 19.35
N GLY A 404 -4.30 -6.39 20.07
CA GLY A 404 -3.20 -5.62 19.52
C GLY A 404 -3.69 -4.38 18.77
N TRP A 405 -3.18 -4.14 17.57
CA TRP A 405 -3.61 -3.01 16.72
C TRP A 405 -4.21 -3.52 15.40
N PRO A 406 -5.19 -2.81 14.83
CA PRO A 406 -5.75 -3.15 13.53
C PRO A 406 -4.86 -2.63 12.38
N VAL A 407 -4.89 -3.33 11.24
CA VAL A 407 -4.10 -2.96 10.06
C VAL A 407 -4.86 -2.14 9.01
N GLY A 408 -6.08 -1.73 9.32
CA GLY A 408 -6.98 -1.02 8.40
C GLY A 408 -8.03 -1.93 7.78
N VAL A 409 -8.98 -1.32 7.09
CA VAL A 409 -10.12 -2.00 6.45
C VAL A 409 -9.91 -1.99 4.93
N SER A 410 -9.99 -3.14 4.28
CA SER A 410 -9.94 -3.26 2.84
C SER A 410 -11.35 -3.47 2.28
N VAL A 411 -11.71 -2.69 1.25
CA VAL A 411 -13.05 -2.69 0.65
C VAL A 411 -13.00 -3.36 -0.71
N GLY A 412 -13.69 -4.49 -0.86
CA GLY A 412 -13.81 -5.23 -2.11
C GLY A 412 -14.82 -4.59 -3.07
N GLN A 413 -14.71 -4.90 -4.36
CA GLN A 413 -15.64 -4.42 -5.39
C GLN A 413 -17.06 -4.94 -5.21
N ASP A 414 -17.20 -6.08 -4.57
CA ASP A 414 -18.48 -6.73 -4.25
C ASP A 414 -19.11 -6.23 -2.94
N GLY A 415 -18.56 -5.17 -2.36
CA GLY A 415 -18.98 -4.63 -1.07
C GLY A 415 -18.57 -5.46 0.15
N ARG A 416 -17.77 -6.52 -0.03
CA ARG A 416 -17.19 -7.25 1.11
C ARG A 416 -16.03 -6.47 1.71
N LEU A 417 -15.93 -6.50 3.01
CA LEU A 417 -14.84 -5.85 3.74
C LEU A 417 -13.97 -6.87 4.46
N VAL A 418 -12.69 -6.59 4.53
CA VAL A 418 -11.75 -7.41 5.29
C VAL A 418 -10.89 -6.50 6.17
N THR A 419 -10.73 -6.88 7.43
CA THR A 419 -9.77 -6.25 8.34
C THR A 419 -9.02 -7.32 9.12
N ALA A 420 -7.88 -6.97 9.68
CA ALA A 420 -7.11 -7.86 10.53
C ALA A 420 -6.55 -7.13 11.74
N THR A 421 -6.22 -7.89 12.77
CA THR A 421 -5.55 -7.41 13.97
C THR A 421 -4.17 -8.04 14.08
N SER A 422 -3.25 -7.36 14.74
CA SER A 422 -1.85 -7.78 14.82
C SER A 422 -1.62 -9.11 15.53
N ASP A 423 -2.59 -9.57 16.33
CA ASP A 423 -2.58 -10.92 16.91
C ASP A 423 -2.83 -12.04 15.88
N GLY A 424 -3.03 -11.69 14.61
CA GLY A 424 -3.20 -12.62 13.50
C GLY A 424 -4.65 -13.00 13.21
N ARG A 425 -5.64 -12.35 13.78
CA ARG A 425 -7.05 -12.56 13.42
C ARG A 425 -7.42 -11.75 12.19
N VAL A 426 -8.14 -12.36 11.29
CA VAL A 426 -8.67 -11.76 10.06
C VAL A 426 -10.17 -11.93 10.03
N PHE A 427 -10.89 -10.84 9.81
CA PHE A 427 -12.34 -10.76 9.83
C PHE A 427 -12.85 -10.38 8.46
N GLY A 428 -13.79 -11.14 7.94
CA GLY A 428 -14.48 -10.83 6.69
C GLY A 428 -15.94 -10.51 6.93
N PHE A 429 -16.39 -9.41 6.36
CA PHE A 429 -17.76 -8.94 6.40
C PHE A 429 -18.38 -9.00 5.01
N ALA A 430 -19.65 -9.33 4.94
CA ALA A 430 -20.46 -9.28 3.73
C ALA A 430 -21.59 -8.26 3.90
N PRO A 431 -22.12 -7.70 2.82
CA PRO A 431 -23.35 -6.91 2.85
C PRO A 431 -24.48 -7.70 3.55
N ALA A 432 -25.29 -7.03 4.40
CA ALA A 432 -26.38 -7.61 5.16
C ALA A 432 -27.56 -7.99 4.30
#